data_2203f8d8a976743c018c3308e98810cc
#
_entry.id   2203f8d8a976743c018c3308e98810cc
#
_cell.length_a   1.000
_cell.length_b   1.000
_cell.length_c   1.000
_cell.angle_alpha   90.00
_cell.angle_beta   90.00
_cell.angle_gamma   90.00
#
_symmetry.space_group_name_H-M   'P 1'
#
loop_
_entity.id
_entity.type
_entity.pdbx_description
1 polymer ?
#
loop_
_entity_poly.entity_id
_entity_poly.type
_entity_poly.pdbx_seq_one_letter_code
_entity_poly.pdbx_strand_id
1 'polypeptide(L)'
;MKLSVKFKPPCSMPNGLQCINNEIFIMDQFTDNVFVIDQKGNIIRTISTITENGSGITIGGGFLWTASNGRTKAREYRSTDTHISWIYKLDLDSGEMIDRFPTPDGGGIHGIEWDDGKIWITAFNPKALILIDANNFKEIKKIPINQEVAHGLARVEDGIWCADRRAKEIIKYDVDNGNELEKIKF
;
A
#
# COMPACT_ATOMS: atom_id res chain seq x y z
N MET A 1 -4.93 22.49 -8.73
CA MET A 1 -4.97 21.37 -9.72
C MET A 1 -6.43 21.08 -10.07
N LYS A 2 -6.77 20.78 -11.34
CA LYS A 2 -8.14 20.39 -11.73
C LYS A 2 -8.20 18.85 -11.71
N LEU A 3 -9.02 18.28 -10.83
CA LEU A 3 -9.25 16.84 -10.76
C LEU A 3 -10.41 16.46 -11.70
N SER A 4 -10.32 15.28 -12.31
CA SER A 4 -11.40 14.69 -13.09
C SER A 4 -11.54 13.20 -12.74
N VAL A 5 -12.77 12.71 -12.72
CA VAL A 5 -13.05 11.27 -12.54
C VAL A 5 -12.79 10.57 -13.87
N LYS A 6 -11.89 9.59 -13.87
CA LYS A 6 -11.55 8.80 -15.05
C LYS A 6 -12.55 7.66 -15.27
N PHE A 7 -12.85 6.91 -14.22
CA PHE A 7 -13.83 5.81 -14.20
C PHE A 7 -14.22 5.48 -12.75
N LYS A 8 -15.28 4.69 -12.58
CA LYS A 8 -15.63 4.13 -11.27
C LYS A 8 -14.87 2.83 -11.06
N PRO A 9 -14.23 2.61 -9.90
CA PRO A 9 -13.54 1.35 -9.63
C PRO A 9 -14.53 0.17 -9.62
N PRO A 10 -14.13 -1.03 -10.07
CA PRO A 10 -15.00 -2.19 -10.16
C PRO A 10 -15.17 -2.94 -8.82
N CYS A 11 -14.73 -2.36 -7.72
CA CYS A 11 -14.73 -2.98 -6.40
C CYS A 11 -15.47 -2.09 -5.37
N SER A 12 -15.83 -2.70 -4.23
CA SER A 12 -16.70 -2.05 -3.24
C SER A 12 -15.96 -1.08 -2.33
N MET A 13 -14.71 -1.40 -1.96
CA MET A 13 -13.93 -0.61 -1.02
C MET A 13 -12.45 -0.55 -1.47
N PRO A 14 -12.15 0.18 -2.58
CA PRO A 14 -10.77 0.34 -3.04
C PRO A 14 -9.95 1.05 -1.97
N ASN A 15 -8.81 0.50 -1.61
CA ASN A 15 -7.91 1.07 -0.60
C ASN A 15 -6.51 1.31 -1.16
N GLY A 16 -5.76 0.26 -1.52
CA GLY A 16 -4.45 0.36 -2.15
C GLY A 16 -4.52 0.34 -3.67
N LEU A 17 -3.60 1.04 -4.32
CA LEU A 17 -3.52 1.12 -5.77
C LEU A 17 -2.07 1.12 -6.24
N GLN A 18 -1.75 0.30 -7.24
CA GLN A 18 -0.46 0.26 -7.93
C GLN A 18 -0.67 0.22 -9.44
N CYS A 19 0.10 1.02 -10.17
CA CYS A 19 0.14 0.98 -11.63
C CYS A 19 1.45 0.38 -12.13
N ILE A 20 1.36 -0.63 -13.00
CA ILE A 20 2.52 -1.25 -13.64
C ILE A 20 2.13 -1.76 -15.03
N ASN A 21 2.98 -1.56 -16.05
CA ASN A 21 2.79 -2.07 -17.40
C ASN A 21 1.40 -1.77 -18.02
N ASN A 22 0.87 -0.56 -17.77
CA ASN A 22 -0.48 -0.13 -18.18
C ASN A 22 -1.65 -0.88 -17.51
N GLU A 23 -1.40 -1.74 -16.55
CA GLU A 23 -2.40 -2.32 -15.67
C GLU A 23 -2.48 -1.54 -14.35
N ILE A 24 -3.67 -1.51 -13.78
CA ILE A 24 -3.94 -0.92 -12.47
C ILE A 24 -4.39 -2.03 -11.54
N PHE A 25 -3.62 -2.27 -10.49
CA PHE A 25 -3.94 -3.22 -9.44
C PHE A 25 -4.62 -2.48 -8.30
N ILE A 26 -5.78 -2.94 -7.87
CA ILE A 26 -6.58 -2.31 -6.82
C ILE A 26 -6.85 -3.33 -5.73
N MET A 27 -6.37 -3.09 -4.51
CA MET A 27 -6.75 -3.86 -3.33
C MET A 27 -8.15 -3.44 -2.89
N ASP A 28 -9.08 -4.38 -2.86
CA ASP A 28 -10.41 -4.18 -2.30
C ASP A 28 -10.44 -4.67 -0.84
N GLN A 29 -10.56 -3.75 0.10
CA GLN A 29 -10.58 -4.06 1.53
C GLN A 29 -11.79 -4.89 1.96
N PHE A 30 -12.87 -4.85 1.20
CA PHE A 30 -14.09 -5.59 1.54
C PHE A 30 -13.98 -7.08 1.22
N THR A 31 -13.45 -7.42 0.05
CA THR A 31 -13.31 -8.82 -0.40
C THR A 31 -11.92 -9.40 -0.13
N ASP A 32 -10.92 -8.54 0.14
CA ASP A 32 -9.49 -8.85 0.20
C ASP A 32 -8.96 -9.42 -1.14
N ASN A 33 -9.65 -9.14 -2.23
CA ASN A 33 -9.20 -9.45 -3.57
C ASN A 33 -8.44 -8.27 -4.20
N VAL A 34 -7.56 -8.58 -5.13
CA VAL A 34 -6.92 -7.60 -5.99
C VAL A 34 -7.59 -7.62 -7.35
N PHE A 35 -8.18 -6.50 -7.74
CA PHE A 35 -8.74 -6.31 -9.08
C PHE A 35 -7.67 -5.73 -9.99
N VAL A 36 -7.33 -6.43 -11.07
CA VAL A 36 -6.44 -5.94 -12.11
C VAL A 36 -7.28 -5.43 -13.25
N ILE A 37 -7.11 -4.15 -13.59
CA ILE A 37 -7.91 -3.45 -14.59
C ILE A 37 -7.04 -2.77 -15.64
N ASP A 38 -7.62 -2.51 -16.80
CA ASP A 38 -7.00 -1.69 -17.83
C ASP A 38 -7.14 -0.17 -17.55
N GLN A 39 -6.53 0.66 -18.39
CA GLN A 39 -6.59 2.11 -18.29
C GLN A 39 -7.99 2.71 -18.55
N LYS A 40 -8.98 1.89 -18.96
CA LYS A 40 -10.38 2.28 -19.16
C LYS A 40 -11.26 1.84 -18.00
N GLY A 41 -10.74 1.06 -17.05
CA GLY A 41 -11.47 0.53 -15.89
C GLY A 41 -12.11 -0.84 -16.12
N ASN A 42 -11.82 -1.53 -17.23
CA ASN A 42 -12.31 -2.89 -17.48
C ASN A 42 -11.48 -3.89 -16.68
N ILE A 43 -12.14 -4.87 -16.06
CA ILE A 43 -11.46 -5.94 -15.32
C ILE A 43 -10.73 -6.85 -16.32
N ILE A 44 -9.42 -7.05 -16.12
CA ILE A 44 -8.59 -8.02 -16.84
C ILE A 44 -8.63 -9.35 -16.11
N ARG A 45 -8.38 -9.31 -14.77
CA ARG A 45 -8.44 -10.47 -13.88
C ARG A 45 -8.69 -10.05 -12.44
N THR A 46 -9.04 -11.02 -11.60
CA THR A 46 -9.15 -10.85 -10.16
C THR A 46 -8.25 -11.88 -9.49
N ILE A 47 -7.44 -11.44 -8.55
CA ILE A 47 -6.54 -12.27 -7.76
C ILE A 47 -7.13 -12.38 -6.35
N SER A 48 -7.47 -13.59 -5.93
CA SER A 48 -7.91 -13.85 -4.56
C SER A 48 -6.69 -13.89 -3.63
N THR A 49 -6.76 -13.22 -2.48
CA THR A 49 -5.66 -13.19 -1.53
C THR A 49 -6.10 -13.59 -0.12
N ILE A 50 -5.13 -13.96 0.70
CA ILE A 50 -5.32 -14.21 2.14
C ILE A 50 -5.15 -12.93 2.97
N THR A 51 -4.97 -11.79 2.33
CA THR A 51 -4.79 -10.51 3.00
C THR A 51 -5.98 -10.24 3.94
N GLU A 52 -5.68 -9.76 5.13
CA GLU A 52 -6.70 -9.50 6.15
C GLU A 52 -7.01 -7.99 6.19
N ASN A 53 -8.21 -7.59 5.77
CA ASN A 53 -8.60 -6.18 5.65
C ASN A 53 -7.59 -5.38 4.79
N GLY A 54 -7.38 -5.83 3.56
CA GLY A 54 -6.36 -5.33 2.66
C GLY A 54 -6.34 -3.82 2.51
N SER A 55 -5.17 -3.22 2.64
CA SER A 55 -5.00 -1.76 2.54
C SER A 55 -3.98 -1.37 1.48
N GLY A 56 -2.70 -1.54 1.74
CA GLY A 56 -1.65 -1.21 0.78
C GLY A 56 -1.39 -2.33 -0.22
N ILE A 57 -0.86 -1.96 -1.39
CA ILE A 57 -0.47 -2.89 -2.45
C ILE A 57 0.74 -2.34 -3.20
N THR A 58 1.70 -3.20 -3.52
CA THR A 58 2.78 -2.89 -4.47
C THR A 58 3.23 -4.16 -5.20
N ILE A 59 3.93 -4.00 -6.30
CA ILE A 59 4.47 -5.10 -7.11
C ILE A 59 5.97 -4.88 -7.27
N GLY A 60 6.75 -5.92 -6.98
CA GLY A 60 8.18 -5.85 -7.15
C GLY A 60 8.90 -7.14 -6.84
N GLY A 61 10.08 -7.32 -7.43
CA GLY A 61 10.86 -8.56 -7.32
C GLY A 61 10.16 -9.80 -7.89
N GLY A 62 9.15 -9.63 -8.76
CA GLY A 62 8.34 -10.72 -9.31
C GLY A 62 7.17 -11.15 -8.41
N PHE A 63 6.86 -10.39 -7.35
CA PHE A 63 5.83 -10.72 -6.36
C PHE A 63 4.78 -9.62 -6.23
N LEU A 64 3.60 -10.02 -5.81
CA LEU A 64 2.56 -9.16 -5.30
C LEU A 64 2.75 -8.98 -3.78
N TRP A 65 2.81 -7.74 -3.33
CA TRP A 65 2.91 -7.40 -1.92
C TRP A 65 1.65 -6.69 -1.48
N THR A 66 1.04 -7.16 -0.40
CA THR A 66 -0.14 -6.54 0.17
C THR A 66 0.05 -6.26 1.66
N ALA A 67 -0.59 -5.22 2.16
CA ALA A 67 -0.55 -4.87 3.57
C ALA A 67 -1.93 -4.99 4.20
N SER A 68 -1.97 -5.51 5.41
CA SER A 68 -3.16 -5.65 6.22
C SER A 68 -3.41 -4.41 7.06
N ASN A 69 -4.65 -3.98 7.13
CA ASN A 69 -5.07 -2.93 8.06
C ASN A 69 -5.35 -3.50 9.47
N GLY A 70 -5.12 -4.81 9.65
CA GLY A 70 -5.36 -5.50 10.90
C GLY A 70 -6.84 -5.47 11.31
N ARG A 71 -7.10 -5.27 12.61
CA ARG A 71 -8.44 -5.28 13.16
C ARG A 71 -9.21 -4.02 12.78
N THR A 72 -10.16 -4.13 11.85
CA THR A 72 -11.04 -3.04 11.43
C THR A 72 -12.50 -3.51 11.39
N LYS A 73 -13.43 -2.57 11.21
CA LYS A 73 -14.86 -2.86 10.99
C LYS A 73 -15.25 -2.71 9.51
N ALA A 74 -14.30 -2.79 8.59
CA ALA A 74 -14.56 -2.60 7.17
C ALA A 74 -15.42 -3.74 6.58
N ARG A 75 -15.24 -4.95 7.11
CA ARG A 75 -16.03 -6.14 6.78
C ARG A 75 -16.21 -7.04 7.99
N GLU A 76 -17.11 -8.01 7.89
CA GLU A 76 -17.23 -9.08 8.88
C GLU A 76 -15.94 -9.92 8.97
N TYR A 77 -15.61 -10.35 10.18
CA TYR A 77 -14.44 -11.19 10.41
C TYR A 77 -14.66 -12.60 9.86
N ARG A 78 -13.59 -13.12 9.27
CA ARG A 78 -13.50 -14.51 8.80
C ARG A 78 -12.83 -15.38 9.86
N SER A 79 -13.09 -16.68 9.85
CA SER A 79 -12.44 -17.64 10.76
C SER A 79 -10.92 -17.70 10.58
N THR A 80 -10.41 -17.26 9.44
CA THR A 80 -8.98 -17.19 9.11
C THR A 80 -8.31 -15.90 9.56
N ASP A 81 -9.07 -14.87 9.99
CA ASP A 81 -8.52 -13.59 10.39
C ASP A 81 -7.73 -13.73 11.71
N THR A 82 -6.51 -13.24 11.70
CA THR A 82 -5.61 -13.28 12.85
C THR A 82 -5.72 -12.04 13.73
N HIS A 83 -6.35 -10.98 13.21
CA HIS A 83 -6.44 -9.65 13.81
C HIS A 83 -5.08 -8.97 14.05
N ILE A 84 -4.04 -9.47 13.39
CA ILE A 84 -2.69 -8.94 13.41
C ILE A 84 -2.44 -8.25 12.09
N SER A 85 -1.68 -7.15 12.12
CA SER A 85 -1.30 -6.46 10.89
C SER A 85 -0.09 -7.14 10.26
N TRP A 86 -0.26 -7.59 9.03
CA TRP A 86 0.74 -8.30 8.26
C TRP A 86 1.08 -7.57 6.96
N ILE A 87 2.29 -7.77 6.48
CA ILE A 87 2.68 -7.58 5.09
C ILE A 87 2.82 -8.97 4.48
N TYR A 88 2.12 -9.22 3.39
CA TYR A 88 2.11 -10.50 2.69
C TYR A 88 2.95 -10.41 1.43
N LYS A 89 3.80 -11.43 1.23
CA LYS A 89 4.45 -11.71 -0.05
C LYS A 89 3.66 -12.80 -0.74
N LEU A 90 3.11 -12.49 -1.89
CA LEU A 90 2.19 -13.37 -2.63
C LEU A 90 2.74 -13.64 -4.03
N ASP A 91 2.39 -14.78 -4.58
CA ASP A 91 2.55 -15.03 -6.00
C ASP A 91 1.73 -14.03 -6.81
N LEU A 92 2.33 -13.45 -7.84
CA LEU A 92 1.74 -12.34 -8.59
C LEU A 92 0.50 -12.75 -9.42
N ASP A 93 0.43 -14.01 -9.82
CA ASP A 93 -0.63 -14.51 -10.69
C ASP A 93 -1.74 -15.20 -9.90
N SER A 94 -1.38 -16.09 -8.98
CA SER A 94 -2.34 -16.88 -8.19
C SER A 94 -2.83 -16.19 -6.92
N GLY A 95 -2.03 -15.28 -6.34
CA GLY A 95 -2.29 -14.69 -5.03
C GLY A 95 -1.97 -15.63 -3.86
N GLU A 96 -1.37 -16.79 -4.11
CA GLU A 96 -0.95 -17.72 -3.07
C GLU A 96 0.12 -17.09 -2.16
N MET A 97 0.00 -17.29 -0.87
CA MET A 97 0.94 -16.76 0.10
C MET A 97 2.26 -17.52 0.03
N ILE A 98 3.33 -16.79 -0.23
CA ILE A 98 4.71 -17.30 -0.19
C ILE A 98 5.29 -17.08 1.20
N ASP A 99 5.07 -15.87 1.78
CA ASP A 99 5.56 -15.49 3.10
C ASP A 99 4.72 -14.34 3.68
N ARG A 100 4.86 -14.08 4.98
CA ARG A 100 4.26 -12.91 5.63
C ARG A 100 5.12 -12.41 6.77
N PHE A 101 5.07 -11.12 7.00
CA PHE A 101 5.88 -10.44 8.01
C PHE A 101 4.99 -9.55 8.87
N PRO A 102 5.17 -9.52 10.19
CA PRO A 102 4.44 -8.59 11.04
C PRO A 102 4.84 -7.16 10.71
N THR A 103 3.89 -6.23 10.81
CA THR A 103 4.20 -4.81 10.64
C THR A 103 5.12 -4.33 11.76
N PRO A 104 6.11 -3.45 11.48
CA PRO A 104 7.13 -3.07 12.46
C PRO A 104 6.60 -2.43 13.74
N ASP A 105 5.49 -1.70 13.66
CA ASP A 105 4.85 -1.05 14.81
C ASP A 105 3.64 -1.82 15.36
N GLY A 106 3.33 -2.99 14.79
CA GLY A 106 2.15 -3.80 15.14
C GLY A 106 0.83 -3.19 14.69
N GLY A 107 0.85 -2.03 14.05
CA GLY A 107 -0.33 -1.32 13.54
C GLY A 107 -0.66 -1.64 12.09
N GLY A 108 -1.85 -1.25 11.64
CA GLY A 108 -2.25 -1.34 10.24
C GLY A 108 -1.39 -0.44 9.35
N ILE A 109 -1.07 -0.93 8.17
CA ILE A 109 -0.29 -0.19 7.17
C ILE A 109 -1.22 0.17 6.01
N HIS A 110 -1.18 1.44 5.58
CA HIS A 110 -1.93 1.91 4.44
C HIS A 110 -1.10 2.08 3.18
N GLY A 111 0.10 2.63 3.29
CA GLY A 111 1.02 2.80 2.17
C GLY A 111 2.09 1.73 2.16
N ILE A 112 2.30 1.12 1.01
CA ILE A 112 3.40 0.20 0.73
C ILE A 112 3.88 0.47 -0.70
N GLU A 113 5.20 0.57 -0.91
CA GLU A 113 5.77 0.87 -2.21
C GLU A 113 7.11 0.16 -2.40
N TRP A 114 7.26 -0.52 -3.53
CA TRP A 114 8.50 -1.20 -3.92
C TRP A 114 9.59 -0.21 -4.35
N ASP A 115 10.82 -0.45 -3.89
CA ASP A 115 12.00 0.35 -4.23
C ASP A 115 13.25 -0.56 -4.35
N ASP A 116 13.42 -1.18 -5.50
CA ASP A 116 14.60 -1.98 -5.88
C ASP A 116 15.09 -2.94 -4.77
N GLY A 117 14.32 -3.97 -4.50
CA GLY A 117 14.62 -4.97 -3.47
C GLY A 117 14.30 -4.53 -2.04
N LYS A 118 13.72 -3.36 -1.87
CA LYS A 118 13.28 -2.77 -0.61
C LYS A 118 11.81 -2.38 -0.70
N ILE A 119 11.20 -2.12 0.44
CA ILE A 119 9.80 -1.73 0.52
C ILE A 119 9.68 -0.54 1.47
N TRP A 120 9.12 0.56 0.98
CA TRP A 120 8.66 1.65 1.82
C TRP A 120 7.29 1.34 2.39
N ILE A 121 7.10 1.65 3.65
CA ILE A 121 5.81 1.52 4.35
C ILE A 121 5.49 2.76 5.15
N THR A 122 4.19 3.05 5.32
CA THR A 122 3.73 4.05 6.28
C THR A 122 3.58 3.42 7.66
N ALA A 123 4.04 4.09 8.71
CA ALA A 123 3.83 3.71 10.10
C ALA A 123 3.11 4.83 10.85
N PHE A 124 2.33 4.45 11.88
CA PHE A 124 1.55 5.40 12.69
C PHE A 124 2.09 5.59 14.09
N ASN A 125 2.90 4.66 14.58
CA ASN A 125 3.46 4.73 15.92
C ASN A 125 4.93 4.25 15.97
N PRO A 126 5.91 5.12 15.87
CA PRO A 126 5.77 6.56 15.57
C PRO A 126 5.35 6.82 14.13
N LYS A 127 4.83 8.01 13.83
CA LYS A 127 4.52 8.43 12.46
C LYS A 127 5.80 8.53 11.65
N ALA A 128 5.94 7.67 10.67
CA ALA A 128 7.16 7.57 9.86
C ALA A 128 6.90 6.92 8.50
N LEU A 129 7.80 7.18 7.56
CA LEU A 129 8.07 6.31 6.41
C LEU A 129 9.22 5.41 6.81
N ILE A 130 9.04 4.11 6.68
CA ILE A 130 10.05 3.11 7.02
C ILE A 130 10.44 2.36 5.76
N LEU A 131 11.74 2.29 5.49
CA LEU A 131 12.32 1.45 4.45
C LEU A 131 12.77 0.13 5.06
N ILE A 132 12.31 -0.98 4.52
CA ILE A 132 12.65 -2.33 4.94
C ILE A 132 13.29 -3.11 3.79
N ASP A 133 14.15 -4.04 4.11
CA ASP A 133 14.70 -5.02 3.17
C ASP A 133 13.63 -6.07 2.83
N ALA A 134 13.34 -6.27 1.56
CA ALA A 134 12.28 -7.18 1.12
C ALA A 134 12.59 -8.68 1.31
N ASN A 135 13.86 -9.05 1.59
CA ASN A 135 14.25 -10.43 1.78
C ASN A 135 14.22 -10.87 3.25
N ASN A 136 14.62 -9.98 4.16
CA ASN A 136 14.75 -10.33 5.57
C ASN A 136 13.89 -9.47 6.51
N PHE A 137 13.18 -8.50 5.95
CA PHE A 137 12.24 -7.59 6.61
C PHE A 137 12.87 -6.71 7.72
N LYS A 138 14.17 -6.49 7.66
CA LYS A 138 14.87 -5.59 8.58
C LYS A 138 14.69 -4.14 8.17
N GLU A 139 14.49 -3.28 9.16
CA GLU A 139 14.49 -1.83 8.97
C GLU A 139 15.87 -1.37 8.48
N ILE A 140 15.87 -0.65 7.36
CA ILE A 140 17.07 -0.01 6.78
C ILE A 140 17.11 1.47 7.18
N LYS A 141 15.96 2.15 7.09
CA LYS A 141 15.85 3.59 7.33
C LYS A 141 14.46 3.92 7.86
N LYS A 142 14.39 4.96 8.67
CA LYS A 142 13.15 5.55 9.18
C LYS A 142 13.18 7.06 9.00
N ILE A 143 12.16 7.61 8.36
CA ILE A 143 11.96 9.04 8.13
C ILE A 143 10.75 9.48 8.94
N PRO A 144 10.91 10.30 10.00
CA PRO A 144 9.78 10.88 10.70
C PRO A 144 8.95 11.78 9.79
N ILE A 145 7.64 11.68 9.86
CA ILE A 145 6.72 12.53 9.09
C ILE A 145 5.69 13.21 10.01
N ASN A 146 5.20 14.37 9.57
CA ASN A 146 4.20 15.13 10.34
C ASN A 146 2.77 14.88 9.87
N GLN A 147 2.57 14.03 8.86
CA GLN A 147 1.25 13.70 8.35
C GLN A 147 0.40 13.00 9.41
N GLU A 148 -0.88 13.35 9.51
CA GLU A 148 -1.77 12.78 10.52
C GLU A 148 -2.20 11.36 10.16
N VAL A 149 -2.55 11.15 8.89
CA VAL A 149 -3.03 9.88 8.37
C VAL A 149 -2.35 9.61 7.03
N ALA A 150 -1.07 9.21 7.11
CA ALA A 150 -0.29 8.80 5.95
C ALA A 150 -0.93 7.58 5.27
N HIS A 151 -1.11 7.66 3.96
CA HIS A 151 -1.79 6.65 3.16
C HIS A 151 -0.90 6.17 2.01
N GLY A 152 -1.37 6.33 0.76
CA GLY A 152 -0.68 5.84 -0.42
C GLY A 152 0.72 6.42 -0.60
N LEU A 153 1.62 5.60 -1.10
CA LEU A 153 3.00 5.94 -1.43
C LEU A 153 3.23 5.83 -2.93
N ALA A 154 4.16 6.64 -3.45
CA ALA A 154 4.67 6.49 -4.80
C ALA A 154 6.14 6.92 -4.85
N ARG A 155 7.04 6.00 -5.19
CA ARG A 155 8.48 6.26 -5.34
C ARG A 155 8.74 6.92 -6.68
N VAL A 156 9.54 7.99 -6.66
CA VAL A 156 10.04 8.71 -7.85
C VAL A 156 11.53 8.93 -7.71
N GLU A 157 12.23 9.31 -8.80
CA GLU A 157 13.69 9.41 -8.81
C GLU A 157 14.30 10.18 -7.64
N ASP A 158 13.70 11.34 -7.31
CA ASP A 158 14.25 12.29 -6.34
C ASP A 158 13.51 12.26 -4.99
N GLY A 159 12.58 11.31 -4.75
CA GLY A 159 11.84 11.27 -3.52
C GLY A 159 10.74 10.23 -3.44
N ILE A 160 9.92 10.35 -2.43
CA ILE A 160 8.74 9.53 -2.23
C ILE A 160 7.52 10.40 -1.91
N TRP A 161 6.48 10.26 -2.70
CA TRP A 161 5.21 10.89 -2.43
C TRP A 161 4.44 10.11 -1.38
N CYS A 162 3.83 10.83 -0.44
CA CYS A 162 2.96 10.27 0.58
C CYS A 162 1.67 11.08 0.66
N ALA A 163 0.54 10.43 0.49
CA ALA A 163 -0.77 11.06 0.61
C ALA A 163 -1.22 11.14 2.07
N ASP A 164 -1.81 12.27 2.49
CA ASP A 164 -2.54 12.39 3.75
C ASP A 164 -4.03 12.54 3.49
N ARG A 165 -4.78 11.52 3.87
CA ARG A 165 -6.22 11.48 3.69
C ARG A 165 -6.95 12.57 4.48
N ARG A 166 -6.47 12.91 5.68
CA ARG A 166 -7.13 13.85 6.59
C ARG A 166 -6.81 15.29 6.22
N ALA A 167 -5.54 15.58 5.97
CA ALA A 167 -5.09 16.90 5.57
C ALA A 167 -5.44 17.25 4.12
N LYS A 168 -5.86 16.26 3.31
CA LYS A 168 -6.14 16.39 1.86
C LYS A 168 -4.94 16.99 1.13
N GLU A 169 -3.79 16.43 1.39
CA GLU A 169 -2.53 16.83 0.77
C GLU A 169 -1.68 15.62 0.39
N ILE A 170 -0.79 15.82 -0.56
CA ILE A 170 0.24 14.87 -0.95
C ILE A 170 1.56 15.57 -0.78
N ILE A 171 2.48 14.98 -0.02
CA ILE A 171 3.80 15.54 0.27
C ILE A 171 4.84 14.62 -0.34
N LYS A 172 5.82 15.21 -1.03
CA LYS A 172 7.02 14.54 -1.51
C LYS A 172 8.13 14.74 -0.49
N TYR A 173 8.70 13.65 -0.04
CA TYR A 173 9.83 13.63 0.87
C TYR A 173 11.11 13.22 0.15
N ASP A 174 12.20 13.87 0.52
CA ASP A 174 13.55 13.41 0.19
C ASP A 174 13.82 12.10 0.93
N VAL A 175 14.18 11.05 0.18
CA VAL A 175 14.42 9.71 0.76
C VAL A 175 15.70 9.62 1.57
N ASP A 176 16.63 10.57 1.43
CA ASP A 176 17.91 10.55 2.13
C ASP A 176 17.85 11.26 3.48
N ASN A 177 17.20 12.41 3.55
CA ASN A 177 17.19 13.26 4.75
C ASN A 177 15.80 13.50 5.34
N GLY A 178 14.71 13.13 4.63
CA GLY A 178 13.33 13.27 5.10
C GLY A 178 12.75 14.67 4.97
N ASN A 179 13.42 15.58 4.28
CA ASN A 179 12.90 16.93 4.07
C ASN A 179 11.71 16.92 3.11
N GLU A 180 10.75 17.79 3.35
CA GLU A 180 9.66 18.04 2.40
C GLU A 180 10.20 18.75 1.17
N LEU A 181 10.07 18.13 -0.02
CA LEU A 181 10.50 18.69 -1.28
C LEU A 181 9.38 19.45 -2.00
N GLU A 182 8.17 18.89 -1.95
CA GLU A 182 7.01 19.42 -2.67
C GLU A 182 5.72 19.07 -1.94
N LYS A 183 4.70 19.92 -2.07
CA LYS A 183 3.38 19.72 -1.45
C LYS A 183 2.27 20.11 -2.43
N ILE A 184 1.30 19.21 -2.58
CA ILE A 184 0.08 19.41 -3.37
C ILE A 184 -1.13 19.32 -2.43
N LYS A 185 -2.04 20.30 -2.51
CA LYS A 185 -3.34 20.28 -1.80
C LYS A 185 -4.47 20.11 -2.80
N PHE A 186 -5.55 19.38 -2.41
CA PHE A 186 -6.71 19.08 -3.25
C PHE A 186 -8.04 19.08 -2.48
#